data_cdb7ab27361daab447f8d4a8b5cb6a30
#
_entry.id   cdb7ab27361daab447f8d4a8b5cb6a30
#
_cell.length_a   1.000
_cell.length_b   1.000
_cell.length_c   1.000
_cell.angle_alpha   90.00
_cell.angle_beta   90.00
_cell.angle_gamma   90.00
#
_symmetry.space_group_name_H-M   'P 1'
#
loop_
_entity.id
_entity.type
_entity.pdbx_description
1 polymer ?
#
loop_
_entity_poly.entity_id
_entity_poly.type
_entity_poly.pdbx_seq_one_letter_code
_entity_poly.pdbx_strand_id
1 'polypeptide(L)'
;MTAENPRILLVEDEELNRTLVKAVLARAQIAAVRDAEVLDASSLSSAREHLGAQDVDLILLDMNLPDGNGLTLASELAAGRIAVGRPRPSVVAVTASVLPQDRAAALEAGCDGFLDKPYAAADLVATVADHLARRNR
;
A
#
# COMPACT_ATOMS: atom_id res chain seq x y z
N MET A 1 3.35 27.36 -2.79
CA MET A 1 3.78 26.05 -2.30
C MET A 1 3.44 24.98 -3.32
N THR A 2 4.42 24.25 -3.73
CA THR A 2 4.20 23.16 -4.67
C THR A 2 3.82 21.91 -3.90
N ALA A 3 2.69 21.31 -4.24
CA ALA A 3 2.32 20.04 -3.67
C ALA A 3 3.25 18.96 -4.22
N GLU A 4 3.84 18.18 -3.35
CA GLU A 4 4.62 17.04 -3.79
C GLU A 4 3.68 15.95 -4.29
N ASN A 5 4.16 15.18 -5.25
CA ASN A 5 3.40 14.02 -5.71
C ASN A 5 3.29 13.01 -4.58
N PRO A 6 2.16 12.30 -4.48
CA PRO A 6 2.02 11.26 -3.47
C PRO A 6 3.03 10.14 -3.68
N ARG A 7 3.41 9.48 -2.59
CA ARG A 7 4.26 8.30 -2.63
C ARG A 7 3.45 7.07 -2.25
N ILE A 8 3.57 6.05 -3.08
CA ILE A 8 2.92 4.77 -2.88
C ILE A 8 4.00 3.71 -2.67
N LEU A 9 3.93 2.99 -1.57
CA LEU A 9 4.82 1.86 -1.33
C LEU A 9 4.10 0.59 -1.75
N LEU A 10 4.65 -0.09 -2.74
CA LEU A 10 4.11 -1.34 -3.26
C LEU A 10 4.92 -2.49 -2.67
N VAL A 11 4.31 -3.24 -1.76
CA VAL A 11 4.94 -4.38 -1.09
C VAL A 11 4.42 -5.66 -1.73
N GLU A 12 5.24 -6.23 -2.62
CA GLU A 12 4.89 -7.39 -3.43
C GLU A 12 6.17 -8.12 -3.81
N ASP A 13 6.25 -9.42 -3.54
CA ASP A 13 7.47 -10.18 -3.77
C ASP A 13 7.70 -10.58 -5.23
N GLU A 14 6.64 -10.65 -6.05
CA GLU A 14 6.76 -11.01 -7.45
C GLU A 14 7.05 -9.80 -8.34
N GLU A 15 8.17 -9.86 -9.05
CA GLU A 15 8.60 -8.76 -9.92
C GLU A 15 7.59 -8.46 -11.01
N LEU A 16 7.00 -9.51 -11.62
CA LEU A 16 5.99 -9.31 -12.65
C LEU A 16 4.79 -8.55 -12.12
N ASN A 17 4.31 -8.91 -10.94
CA ASN A 17 3.17 -8.22 -10.33
C ASN A 17 3.50 -6.76 -10.03
N ARG A 18 4.70 -6.47 -9.54
CA ARG A 18 5.13 -5.07 -9.32
C ARG A 18 5.13 -4.29 -10.63
N THR A 19 5.67 -4.89 -11.68
CA THR A 19 5.71 -4.25 -13.00
C THR A 19 4.31 -3.94 -13.52
N LEU A 20 3.39 -4.88 -13.38
CA LEU A 20 2.00 -4.71 -13.84
C LEU A 20 1.29 -3.61 -13.07
N VAL A 21 1.42 -3.59 -11.75
CA VAL A 21 0.81 -2.54 -10.91
C VAL A 21 1.35 -1.17 -11.29
N LYS A 22 2.66 -1.03 -11.44
CA LYS A 22 3.28 0.23 -11.80
C LYS A 22 2.80 0.72 -13.16
N ALA A 23 2.66 -0.19 -14.13
CA ALA A 23 2.16 0.16 -15.46
C ALA A 23 0.71 0.66 -15.41
N VAL A 24 -0.14 0.00 -14.63
CA VAL A 24 -1.54 0.41 -14.47
C VAL A 24 -1.62 1.80 -13.85
N LEU A 25 -0.88 2.05 -12.79
CA LEU A 25 -0.90 3.34 -12.10
C LEU A 25 -0.37 4.47 -12.98
N ALA A 26 0.69 4.20 -13.75
CA ALA A 26 1.29 5.20 -14.66
C ALA A 26 0.37 5.60 -15.79
N ARG A 27 -0.61 4.78 -16.13
CA ARG A 27 -1.59 5.04 -17.19
C ARG A 27 -2.94 5.55 -16.69
N ALA A 28 -3.05 5.77 -15.39
CA ALA A 28 -4.31 6.23 -14.81
C ALA A 28 -4.69 7.61 -15.34
N GLN A 29 -5.99 7.82 -15.52
CA GLN A 29 -6.50 9.13 -15.95
C GLN A 29 -6.54 10.14 -14.80
N ILE A 30 -6.55 9.65 -13.56
CA ILE A 30 -6.53 10.50 -12.38
C ILE A 30 -5.09 10.94 -12.12
N ALA A 31 -4.84 12.24 -12.18
CA ALA A 31 -3.49 12.81 -12.11
C ALA A 31 -2.74 12.41 -10.84
N ALA A 32 -3.41 12.43 -9.68
CA ALA A 32 -2.77 12.07 -8.41
C ALA A 32 -2.24 10.63 -8.41
N VAL A 33 -2.93 9.73 -9.11
CA VAL A 33 -2.50 8.34 -9.24
C VAL A 33 -1.40 8.21 -10.28
N ARG A 34 -1.60 8.81 -11.45
CA ARG A 34 -0.65 8.73 -12.56
C ARG A 34 0.72 9.32 -12.20
N ASP A 35 0.72 10.43 -11.46
CA ASP A 35 1.94 11.16 -11.13
C ASP A 35 2.56 10.72 -9.80
N ALA A 36 1.97 9.74 -9.12
CA ALA A 36 2.49 9.23 -7.86
C ALA A 36 3.86 8.58 -8.05
N GLU A 37 4.72 8.77 -7.07
CA GLU A 37 6.00 8.05 -7.02
C GLU A 37 5.74 6.69 -6.40
N VAL A 38 6.07 5.62 -7.13
CA VAL A 38 5.88 4.25 -6.64
C VAL A 38 7.21 3.68 -6.19
N LEU A 39 7.28 3.32 -4.91
CA LEU A 39 8.45 2.67 -4.31
C LEU A 39 8.19 1.18 -4.24
N ASP A 40 9.17 0.37 -4.58
CA ASP A 40 9.04 -1.09 -4.60
C ASP A 40 9.64 -1.70 -3.33
N ALA A 41 8.94 -2.66 -2.75
CA ALA A 41 9.48 -3.50 -1.69
C ALA A 41 9.10 -4.94 -1.98
N SER A 42 10.09 -5.83 -1.95
CA SER A 42 9.86 -7.25 -2.21
C SER A 42 9.72 -8.07 -0.94
N SER A 43 9.80 -7.44 0.22
CA SER A 43 9.79 -8.10 1.53
C SER A 43 9.39 -7.11 2.62
N LEU A 44 9.10 -7.62 3.81
CA LEU A 44 8.84 -6.77 4.98
C LEU A 44 10.07 -5.92 5.33
N SER A 45 11.25 -6.51 5.26
CA SER A 45 12.50 -5.81 5.56
C SER A 45 12.69 -4.60 4.64
N SER A 46 12.51 -4.80 3.35
CA SER A 46 12.63 -3.73 2.35
C SER A 46 11.58 -2.65 2.58
N ALA A 47 10.35 -3.05 2.91
CA ALA A 47 9.27 -2.11 3.21
C ALA A 47 9.61 -1.24 4.41
N ARG A 48 10.16 -1.83 5.47
CA ARG A 48 10.58 -1.08 6.66
C ARG A 48 11.66 -0.05 6.35
N GLU A 49 12.60 -0.40 5.47
CA GLU A 49 13.64 0.54 5.03
C GLU A 49 13.05 1.78 4.35
N HIS A 50 12.11 1.58 3.43
CA HIS A 50 11.44 2.70 2.78
C HIS A 50 10.68 3.57 3.79
N LEU A 51 9.95 2.93 4.70
CA LEU A 51 9.14 3.65 5.68
C LEU A 51 9.98 4.44 6.68
N GLY A 52 11.21 3.98 6.94
CA GLY A 52 12.14 4.72 7.79
C GLY A 52 12.85 5.87 7.08
N ALA A 53 12.91 5.84 5.75
CA ALA A 53 13.70 6.79 4.97
C ALA A 53 12.89 7.98 4.46
N GLN A 54 11.58 7.82 4.25
CA GLN A 54 10.76 8.88 3.64
C GLN A 54 9.29 8.73 4.00
N ASP A 55 8.54 9.81 3.84
CA ASP A 55 7.11 9.80 4.07
C ASP A 55 6.41 9.05 2.94
N VAL A 56 5.49 8.17 3.30
CA VAL A 56 4.69 7.38 2.36
C VAL A 56 3.23 7.68 2.62
N ASP A 57 2.46 7.90 1.56
CA ASP A 57 1.04 8.23 1.66
C ASP A 57 0.15 7.01 1.67
N LEU A 58 0.52 5.98 0.91
CA LEU A 58 -0.31 4.78 0.74
C LEU A 58 0.59 3.56 0.61
N ILE A 59 0.20 2.48 1.26
CA ILE A 59 0.85 1.18 1.11
C ILE A 59 -0.14 0.21 0.47
N LEU A 60 0.27 -0.40 -0.65
CA LEU A 60 -0.41 -1.56 -1.22
C LEU A 60 0.35 -2.78 -0.70
N LEU A 61 -0.27 -3.53 0.18
CA LEU A 61 0.41 -4.53 0.99
C LEU A 61 -0.08 -5.94 0.68
N ASP A 62 0.78 -6.75 0.07
CA ASP A 62 0.50 -8.17 -0.11
C ASP A 62 0.56 -8.87 1.26
N MET A 63 -0.34 -9.80 1.47
CA MET A 63 -0.40 -10.53 2.73
C MET A 63 0.65 -11.63 2.84
N ASN A 64 1.11 -12.18 1.72
CA ASN A 64 2.06 -13.30 1.72
C ASN A 64 3.42 -12.84 1.18
N LEU A 65 4.37 -12.65 2.07
CA LEU A 65 5.71 -12.19 1.73
C LEU A 65 6.75 -13.24 2.16
N PRO A 66 7.94 -13.24 1.55
CA PRO A 66 8.96 -14.26 1.87
C PRO A 66 9.41 -14.25 3.32
N ASP A 67 9.38 -13.10 3.98
CA ASP A 67 9.83 -12.96 5.36
C ASP A 67 8.69 -12.74 6.36
N GLY A 68 7.45 -13.03 5.95
CA GLY A 68 6.33 -13.04 6.87
C GLY A 68 4.99 -12.60 6.29
N ASN A 69 4.03 -12.42 7.17
CA ASN A 69 2.69 -11.97 6.84
C ASN A 69 2.67 -10.43 6.79
N GLY A 70 2.05 -9.88 5.76
CA GLY A 70 1.91 -8.43 5.61
C GLY A 70 1.24 -7.74 6.79
N LEU A 71 0.36 -8.43 7.51
CA LEU A 71 -0.30 -7.85 8.69
C LEU A 71 0.70 -7.43 9.77
N THR A 72 1.86 -8.06 9.83
CA THR A 72 2.92 -7.66 10.75
C THR A 72 3.34 -6.22 10.52
N LEU A 73 3.49 -5.82 9.26
CA LEU A 73 3.86 -4.45 8.92
C LEU A 73 2.75 -3.46 9.33
N ALA A 74 1.50 -3.81 9.05
CA ALA A 74 0.36 -2.97 9.44
C ALA A 74 0.31 -2.78 10.96
N SER A 75 0.52 -3.85 11.71
CA SER A 75 0.55 -3.79 13.18
C SER A 75 1.68 -2.91 13.71
N GLU A 76 2.86 -3.00 13.11
CA GLU A 76 4.00 -2.17 13.50
C GLU A 76 3.74 -0.70 13.25
N LEU A 77 3.10 -0.37 12.13
CA LEU A 77 2.72 1.01 11.82
C LEU A 77 1.69 1.53 12.82
N ALA A 78 0.66 0.74 13.12
CA ALA A 78 -0.38 1.13 14.06
C ALA A 78 0.16 1.33 15.47
N ALA A 79 1.17 0.54 15.86
CA ALA A 79 1.81 0.65 17.17
C ALA A 79 2.87 1.74 17.23
N GLY A 80 3.18 2.42 16.12
CA GLY A 80 4.20 3.45 16.07
C GLY A 80 5.63 2.94 16.19
N ARG A 81 5.86 1.67 15.86
CA ARG A 81 7.19 1.05 15.96
C ARG A 81 8.09 1.34 14.77
N ILE A 82 7.48 1.67 13.63
CA ILE A 82 8.18 2.03 12.39
C ILE A 82 7.61 3.33 11.87
N ALA A 83 8.30 3.99 10.94
CA ALA A 83 7.95 5.31 10.43
C ALA A 83 7.82 6.34 11.56
N VAL A 84 8.66 6.24 12.56
CA VAL A 84 8.61 7.09 13.75
C VAL A 84 8.82 8.54 13.36
N GLY A 85 7.94 9.43 13.85
CA GLY A 85 7.99 10.84 13.53
C GLY A 85 7.43 11.21 12.17
N ARG A 86 6.88 10.25 11.42
CA ARG A 86 6.29 10.47 10.10
C ARG A 86 4.77 10.28 10.15
N PRO A 87 4.02 10.95 9.26
CA PRO A 87 2.59 10.68 9.16
C PRO A 87 2.34 9.20 8.84
N ARG A 88 1.31 8.62 9.47
CA ARG A 88 0.95 7.24 9.23
C ARG A 88 0.34 7.10 7.83
N PRO A 89 0.86 6.22 6.96
CA PRO A 89 0.27 5.99 5.64
C PRO A 89 -1.05 5.23 5.74
N SER A 90 -1.90 5.37 4.73
CA SER A 90 -3.05 4.47 4.56
C SER A 90 -2.53 3.10 4.13
N VAL A 91 -3.13 2.04 4.65
CA VAL A 91 -2.71 0.66 4.34
C VAL A 91 -3.86 -0.08 3.67
N VAL A 92 -3.65 -0.50 2.43
CA VAL A 92 -4.60 -1.31 1.68
C VAL A 92 -4.05 -2.73 1.58
N ALA A 93 -4.77 -3.68 2.18
CA ALA A 93 -4.41 -5.10 2.12
C ALA A 93 -4.82 -5.66 0.76
N VAL A 94 -3.87 -6.23 0.03
CA VAL A 94 -4.13 -6.89 -1.26
C VAL A 94 -4.14 -8.39 -1.01
N THR A 95 -5.30 -9.03 -1.15
CA THR A 95 -5.47 -10.39 -0.68
C THR A 95 -6.40 -11.21 -1.58
N ALA A 96 -6.12 -12.51 -1.70
CA ALA A 96 -7.00 -13.45 -2.37
C ALA A 96 -8.06 -14.00 -1.42
N SER A 97 -7.96 -13.75 -0.12
CA SER A 97 -8.91 -14.27 0.86
C SER A 97 -10.13 -13.39 0.98
N VAL A 98 -11.31 -13.99 0.89
CA VAL A 98 -12.59 -13.31 1.09
C VAL A 98 -13.26 -13.74 2.42
N LEU A 99 -12.53 -14.49 3.24
CA LEU A 99 -13.08 -14.98 4.52
C LEU A 99 -13.25 -13.83 5.51
N PRO A 100 -14.41 -13.75 6.19
CA PRO A 100 -14.65 -12.65 7.15
C PRO A 100 -13.62 -12.56 8.26
N GLN A 101 -13.11 -13.68 8.75
CA GLN A 101 -12.10 -13.68 9.81
C GLN A 101 -10.77 -13.08 9.35
N ASP A 102 -10.42 -13.25 8.07
CA ASP A 102 -9.19 -12.68 7.53
C ASP A 102 -9.31 -11.17 7.38
N ARG A 103 -10.49 -10.70 6.95
CA ARG A 103 -10.76 -9.27 6.86
C ARG A 103 -10.79 -8.62 8.25
N ALA A 104 -11.39 -9.29 9.23
CA ALA A 104 -11.40 -8.80 10.60
C ALA A 104 -9.99 -8.71 11.17
N ALA A 105 -9.15 -9.72 10.93
CA ALA A 105 -7.75 -9.69 11.36
C ALA A 105 -6.98 -8.53 10.73
N ALA A 106 -7.22 -8.25 9.46
CA ALA A 106 -6.56 -7.13 8.77
C ALA A 106 -6.99 -5.79 9.36
N LEU A 107 -8.27 -5.61 9.63
CA LEU A 107 -8.77 -4.38 10.26
C LEU A 107 -8.18 -4.19 11.66
N GLU A 108 -8.14 -5.25 12.45
CA GLU A 108 -7.53 -5.22 13.78
C GLU A 108 -6.04 -4.88 13.72
N ALA A 109 -5.35 -5.33 12.67
CA ALA A 109 -3.95 -5.03 12.46
C ALA A 109 -3.70 -3.58 12.01
N GLY A 110 -4.75 -2.85 11.63
CA GLY A 110 -4.64 -1.45 11.26
C GLY A 110 -4.73 -1.17 9.77
N CYS A 111 -5.20 -2.13 8.96
CA CYS A 111 -5.45 -1.88 7.54
C CYS A 111 -6.66 -0.96 7.37
N ASP A 112 -6.57 -0.06 6.40
CA ASP A 112 -7.61 0.93 6.13
C ASP A 112 -8.56 0.51 5.01
N GLY A 113 -8.16 -0.47 4.21
CA GLY A 113 -8.98 -0.97 3.12
C GLY A 113 -8.45 -2.27 2.56
N PHE A 114 -9.15 -2.77 1.55
CA PHE A 114 -8.86 -4.05 0.91
C PHE A 114 -8.94 -3.94 -0.60
N LEU A 115 -8.15 -4.75 -1.28
CA LEU A 115 -8.26 -4.96 -2.72
C LEU A 115 -8.18 -6.47 -2.96
N ASP A 116 -9.27 -7.05 -3.47
CA ASP A 116 -9.37 -8.50 -3.65
C ASP A 116 -8.65 -8.95 -4.91
N LYS A 117 -7.87 -10.01 -4.82
CA LYS A 117 -7.26 -10.66 -5.97
C LYS A 117 -8.21 -11.73 -6.53
N PRO A 118 -8.33 -11.86 -7.86
CA PRO A 118 -7.80 -10.96 -8.89
C PRO A 118 -8.60 -9.66 -8.95
N TYR A 119 -7.94 -8.57 -9.25
CA TYR A 119 -8.59 -7.27 -9.40
C TYR A 119 -8.44 -6.76 -10.83
N ALA A 120 -9.40 -5.93 -11.25
CA ALA A 120 -9.29 -5.22 -12.52
C ALA A 120 -8.44 -3.96 -12.36
N ALA A 121 -7.83 -3.51 -13.45
CA ALA A 121 -7.04 -2.27 -13.43
C ALA A 121 -7.85 -1.08 -12.91
N ALA A 122 -9.13 -0.99 -13.30
CA ALA A 122 -10.00 0.10 -12.84
C ALA A 122 -10.21 0.06 -11.32
N ASP A 123 -10.33 -1.13 -10.73
CA ASP A 123 -10.50 -1.28 -9.28
C ASP A 123 -9.24 -0.85 -8.53
N LEU A 124 -8.08 -1.19 -9.05
CA LEU A 124 -6.80 -0.77 -8.47
C LEU A 124 -6.69 0.76 -8.47
N VAL A 125 -6.94 1.39 -9.61
CA VAL A 125 -6.87 2.85 -9.73
C VAL A 125 -7.88 3.53 -8.81
N ALA A 126 -9.12 3.04 -8.78
CA ALA A 126 -10.17 3.61 -7.94
C ALA A 126 -9.80 3.51 -6.44
N THR A 127 -9.27 2.38 -6.02
CA THR A 127 -8.87 2.17 -4.63
C THR A 127 -7.73 3.11 -4.24
N VAL A 128 -6.73 3.24 -5.09
CA VAL A 128 -5.60 4.14 -4.85
C VAL A 128 -6.08 5.59 -4.80
N ALA A 129 -6.89 6.00 -5.77
CA ALA A 129 -7.41 7.36 -5.84
C ALA A 129 -8.23 7.71 -4.59
N ASP A 130 -9.09 6.80 -4.14
CA ASP A 130 -9.93 7.01 -2.95
C ASP A 130 -9.09 7.24 -1.70
N HIS A 131 -8.09 6.39 -1.48
CA HIS A 131 -7.24 6.51 -0.29
C HIS A 131 -6.33 7.74 -0.33
N LEU A 132 -5.82 8.11 -1.51
CA LEU A 132 -5.05 9.34 -1.64
C LEU A 132 -5.90 10.58 -1.39
N ALA A 133 -7.14 10.59 -1.87
CA ALA A 133 -8.06 11.70 -1.66
C ALA A 133 -8.39 11.89 -0.17
N ARG A 134 -8.55 10.81 0.57
CA ARG A 134 -8.81 10.86 2.01
C ARG A 134 -7.66 11.52 2.78
N ARG A 135 -6.43 11.31 2.34
CA ARG A 135 -5.26 11.85 3.02
C ARG A 135 -5.07 13.34 2.79
N ASN A 136 -5.64 13.87 1.71
CA ASN A 136 -5.50 15.29 1.35
C ASN A 136 -6.58 16.18 1.96
N ARG A 137 -7.33 15.65 2.89
CA ARG A 137 -8.36 16.43 3.61
C ARG A 137 -7.81 17.09 4.85
#